data_12e77c9ccba764b074b1e5dee7bc1e5a
#
_entry.id   12e77c9ccba764b074b1e5dee7bc1e5a
#
_cell.length_a   1.000
_cell.length_b   1.000
_cell.length_c   1.000
_cell.angle_alpha   90.00
_cell.angle_beta   90.00
_cell.angle_gamma   90.00
#
_symmetry.space_group_name_H-M   'P 1'
#
loop_
_entity.id
_entity.type
_entity.pdbx_description
1 polymer ?
#
loop_
_entity_poly.entity_id
_entity_poly.type
_entity_poly.pdbx_seq_one_letter_code
_entity_poly.pdbx_strand_id
1 'polypeptide(L)'
;MKKTTLQSLRHPPLWLITVIVLLTLMAGLVGALTWGGPKDIAPLASINNPFQGLDYSTLPPAQHYAARDGTALAWRSYNPAQSADESATRRVVLIHGSSARGQSMHVLAQALAAEGYAVAALDMRGHGASGPRGQVAYVGQLEDEFAL
;
A
#
# COMPACT_ATOMS: atom_id res chain seq x y z
N MET A 1 -49.79 0.75 -73.97
CA MET A 1 -49.76 -0.13 -72.81
C MET A 1 -48.27 -0.44 -72.50
N LYS A 2 -47.69 0.17 -71.48
CA LYS A 2 -46.29 -0.11 -71.02
C LYS A 2 -46.35 -1.32 -70.10
N LYS A 3 -45.68 -2.41 -70.45
CA LYS A 3 -45.50 -3.58 -69.59
C LYS A 3 -44.42 -3.24 -68.59
N THR A 4 -44.81 -3.07 -67.34
CA THR A 4 -43.85 -2.91 -66.19
C THR A 4 -43.26 -4.28 -65.89
N THR A 5 -42.01 -4.52 -66.25
CA THR A 5 -41.27 -5.74 -65.94
C THR A 5 -40.95 -5.72 -64.44
N LEU A 6 -41.64 -6.55 -63.66
CA LEU A 6 -41.28 -6.85 -62.26
C LEU A 6 -39.91 -7.53 -62.27
N GLN A 7 -38.86 -6.80 -61.87
CA GLN A 7 -37.57 -7.39 -61.65
C GLN A 7 -37.71 -8.36 -60.46
N SER A 8 -37.51 -9.63 -60.69
CA SER A 8 -37.43 -10.67 -59.69
C SER A 8 -36.27 -10.35 -58.76
N LEU A 9 -36.52 -10.00 -57.52
CA LEU A 9 -35.53 -9.86 -56.48
C LEU A 9 -34.85 -11.23 -56.26
N ARG A 10 -33.67 -11.41 -56.83
CA ARG A 10 -32.85 -12.62 -56.60
C ARG A 10 -32.46 -12.67 -55.14
N HIS A 11 -32.94 -13.66 -54.42
CA HIS A 11 -32.47 -13.90 -53.05
C HIS A 11 -30.95 -14.11 -53.06
N PRO A 12 -30.21 -13.50 -52.10
CA PRO A 12 -28.76 -13.71 -52.00
C PRO A 12 -28.47 -15.20 -51.78
N PRO A 13 -27.39 -15.75 -52.36
CA PRO A 13 -27.04 -17.14 -52.18
C PRO A 13 -26.70 -17.40 -50.69
N LEU A 14 -27.09 -18.59 -50.20
CA LEU A 14 -26.92 -18.97 -48.79
C LEU A 14 -25.51 -18.77 -48.26
N TRP A 15 -24.47 -19.04 -49.07
CA TRP A 15 -23.11 -18.84 -48.68
C TRP A 15 -22.81 -17.37 -48.35
N LEU A 16 -23.39 -16.40 -49.06
CA LEU A 16 -23.19 -14.96 -48.80
C LEU A 16 -23.84 -14.56 -47.49
N ILE A 17 -25.01 -15.08 -47.17
CA ILE A 17 -25.68 -14.86 -45.88
C ILE A 17 -24.80 -15.41 -44.74
N THR A 18 -24.27 -16.62 -44.90
CA THR A 18 -23.40 -17.24 -43.90
C THR A 18 -22.14 -16.41 -43.65
N VAL A 19 -21.50 -15.90 -44.71
CA VAL A 19 -20.32 -15.05 -44.60
C VAL A 19 -20.62 -13.74 -43.86
N ILE A 20 -21.73 -13.08 -44.17
CA ILE A 20 -22.16 -11.85 -43.51
C ILE A 20 -22.41 -12.11 -42.01
N VAL A 21 -23.11 -13.19 -41.67
CA VAL A 21 -23.38 -13.56 -40.29
C VAL A 21 -22.05 -13.81 -39.51
N LEU A 22 -21.14 -14.55 -40.11
CA LEU A 22 -19.83 -14.80 -39.49
C LEU A 22 -19.03 -13.51 -39.29
N LEU A 23 -19.01 -12.62 -40.26
CA LEU A 23 -18.32 -11.33 -40.14
C LEU A 23 -18.96 -10.43 -39.07
N THR A 24 -20.28 -10.40 -38.97
CA THR A 24 -20.96 -9.62 -37.91
C THR A 24 -20.70 -10.19 -36.51
N LEU A 25 -20.71 -11.52 -36.37
CA LEU A 25 -20.38 -12.16 -35.10
C LEU A 25 -18.92 -11.90 -34.71
N MET A 26 -17.99 -11.97 -35.67
CA MET A 26 -16.58 -11.67 -35.42
C MET A 26 -16.38 -10.20 -35.04
N ALA A 27 -17.00 -9.27 -35.75
CA ALA A 27 -16.97 -7.84 -35.43
C ALA A 27 -17.55 -7.56 -34.01
N GLY A 28 -18.63 -8.22 -33.65
CA GLY A 28 -19.23 -8.15 -32.33
C GLY A 28 -18.31 -8.67 -31.24
N LEU A 29 -17.65 -9.81 -31.49
CA LEU A 29 -16.68 -10.38 -30.56
C LEU A 29 -15.47 -9.45 -30.38
N VAL A 30 -14.90 -8.95 -31.46
CA VAL A 30 -13.78 -7.97 -31.37
C VAL A 30 -14.22 -6.72 -30.63
N GLY A 31 -15.39 -6.17 -30.89
CA GLY A 31 -15.96 -5.05 -30.17
C GLY A 31 -16.10 -5.34 -28.66
N ALA A 32 -16.63 -6.51 -28.31
CA ALA A 32 -16.76 -6.92 -26.92
C ALA A 32 -15.40 -7.06 -26.21
N LEU A 33 -14.38 -7.59 -26.87
CA LEU A 33 -13.03 -7.73 -26.32
C LEU A 33 -12.30 -6.39 -26.19
N THR A 34 -12.53 -5.45 -27.10
CA THR A 34 -11.83 -4.16 -27.10
C THR A 34 -12.49 -3.11 -26.19
N TRP A 35 -13.81 -3.10 -26.09
CA TRP A 35 -14.57 -2.14 -25.27
C TRP A 35 -15.24 -2.73 -24.04
N GLY A 36 -15.45 -4.06 -24.02
CA GLY A 36 -16.07 -4.76 -22.89
C GLY A 36 -15.12 -5.20 -21.79
N GLY A 37 -13.81 -4.90 -21.88
CA GLY A 37 -12.82 -5.23 -20.87
C GLY A 37 -13.04 -4.47 -19.55
N PRO A 38 -12.45 -4.96 -18.46
CA PRO A 38 -12.51 -4.25 -17.17
C PRO A 38 -11.92 -2.85 -17.35
N LYS A 39 -12.67 -1.84 -16.89
CA LYS A 39 -12.16 -0.47 -16.86
C LYS A 39 -11.00 -0.38 -15.89
N ASP A 40 -9.97 0.39 -16.24
CA ASP A 40 -8.88 0.69 -15.31
C ASP A 40 -9.45 1.27 -14.02
N ILE A 41 -9.24 0.55 -12.93
CA ILE A 41 -9.61 1.03 -11.60
C ILE A 41 -8.58 2.09 -11.22
N ALA A 42 -9.05 3.26 -10.78
CA ALA A 42 -8.16 4.29 -10.26
C ALA A 42 -7.26 3.69 -9.17
N PRO A 43 -5.95 3.99 -9.17
CA PRO A 43 -5.05 3.51 -8.14
C PRO A 43 -5.62 3.83 -6.76
N LEU A 44 -5.64 2.84 -5.87
CA LEU A 44 -6.04 3.05 -4.49
C LEU A 44 -5.12 4.11 -3.86
N ALA A 45 -5.71 5.03 -3.11
CA ALA A 45 -4.92 5.99 -2.34
C ALA A 45 -3.99 5.22 -1.39
N SER A 46 -2.71 5.61 -1.36
CA SER A 46 -1.75 4.98 -0.45
C SER A 46 -2.18 5.22 1.00
N ILE A 47 -2.10 4.20 1.84
CA ILE A 47 -2.31 4.32 3.29
C ILE A 47 -1.32 5.32 3.93
N ASN A 48 -0.25 5.66 3.21
CA ASN A 48 0.74 6.64 3.67
C ASN A 48 0.39 8.09 3.28
N ASN A 49 -0.63 8.34 2.44
CA ASN A 49 -1.00 9.68 2.03
C ASN A 49 -1.31 10.61 3.22
N PRO A 50 -2.02 10.19 4.27
CA PRO A 50 -2.26 11.04 5.44
C PRO A 50 -0.99 11.51 6.15
N PHE A 51 0.11 10.76 6.02
CA PHE A 51 1.39 11.09 6.67
C PHE A 51 2.27 12.05 5.87
N GLN A 52 1.94 12.32 4.60
CA GLN A 52 2.73 13.22 3.74
C GLN A 52 2.62 14.70 4.12
N GLY A 53 1.53 15.09 4.76
CA GLY A 53 1.28 16.47 5.20
C GLY A 53 1.69 16.77 6.65
N LEU A 54 2.32 15.82 7.34
CA LEU A 54 2.71 15.99 8.74
C LEU A 54 4.02 16.78 8.84
N ASP A 55 4.10 17.62 9.88
CA ASP A 55 5.35 18.31 10.21
C ASP A 55 6.33 17.36 10.90
N TYR A 56 7.49 17.18 10.29
CA TYR A 56 8.59 16.36 10.79
C TYR A 56 9.81 17.18 11.19
N SER A 57 9.68 18.51 11.30
CA SER A 57 10.80 19.42 11.62
C SER A 57 11.43 19.12 12.99
N THR A 58 10.62 18.58 13.91
CA THR A 58 11.05 18.21 15.27
C THR A 58 11.28 16.70 15.43
N LEU A 59 11.40 15.96 14.32
CA LEU A 59 11.63 14.51 14.36
C LEU A 59 12.96 14.19 15.05
N PRO A 60 12.99 13.42 16.16
CA PRO A 60 14.22 13.01 16.80
C PRO A 60 15.09 12.16 15.87
N PRO A 61 16.42 12.23 16.01
CA PRO A 61 17.33 11.38 15.25
C PRO A 61 17.06 9.90 15.56
N ALA A 62 17.26 9.05 14.56
CA ALA A 62 17.21 7.61 14.76
C ALA A 62 18.40 7.16 15.62
N GLN A 63 18.12 6.37 16.63
CA GLN A 63 19.08 5.63 17.43
C GLN A 63 19.06 4.17 16.97
N HIS A 64 20.12 3.42 17.23
CA HIS A 64 20.23 2.03 16.82
C HIS A 64 20.57 1.15 18.00
N TYR A 65 20.06 -0.07 17.98
CA TYR A 65 20.46 -1.17 18.85
C TYR A 65 20.64 -2.45 18.02
N ALA A 66 21.41 -3.37 18.53
CA ALA A 66 21.60 -4.66 17.88
C ALA A 66 20.55 -5.64 18.38
N ALA A 67 19.75 -6.21 17.47
CA ALA A 67 18.91 -7.36 17.77
C ALA A 67 19.78 -8.57 18.13
N ARG A 68 19.19 -9.63 18.68
CA ARG A 68 19.91 -10.83 19.10
C ARG A 68 20.74 -11.46 17.97
N ASP A 69 20.31 -11.35 16.73
CA ASP A 69 21.02 -11.83 15.55
C ASP A 69 22.07 -10.85 15.00
N GLY A 70 22.34 -9.74 15.71
CA GLY A 70 23.28 -8.71 15.32
C GLY A 70 22.74 -7.68 14.32
N THR A 71 21.49 -7.79 13.88
CA THR A 71 20.89 -6.80 12.96
C THR A 71 20.71 -5.47 13.68
N ALA A 72 21.16 -4.37 13.07
CA ALA A 72 20.93 -3.03 13.57
C ALA A 72 19.45 -2.64 13.35
N LEU A 73 18.75 -2.39 14.45
CA LEU A 73 17.38 -1.92 14.45
C LEU A 73 17.33 -0.48 14.94
N ALA A 74 16.46 0.32 14.34
CA ALA A 74 16.35 1.73 14.62
C ALA A 74 15.11 2.07 15.44
N TRP A 75 15.21 3.10 16.24
CA TRP A 75 14.11 3.65 17.02
C TRP A 75 14.30 5.14 17.25
N ARG A 76 13.25 5.84 17.68
CA ARG A 76 13.30 7.24 18.06
C ARG A 76 12.74 7.41 19.46
N SER A 77 13.44 8.17 20.29
CA SER A 77 13.04 8.47 21.66
C SER A 77 12.29 9.79 21.72
N TYR A 78 11.19 9.80 22.46
CA TYR A 78 10.44 10.99 22.83
C TYR A 78 10.29 10.99 24.34
N ASN A 79 11.03 11.88 25.00
CA ASN A 79 11.04 11.98 26.45
C ASN A 79 10.04 13.05 26.89
N PRO A 80 9.35 12.83 28.01
CA PRO A 80 8.46 13.84 28.59
C PRO A 80 9.26 15.07 29.04
N ALA A 81 8.69 16.25 28.79
CA ALA A 81 9.34 17.52 29.14
C ALA A 81 9.53 17.71 30.66
N GLN A 82 8.82 16.98 31.49
CA GLN A 82 8.77 17.14 32.95
C GLN A 82 8.71 15.79 33.67
N SER A 83 9.73 14.96 33.58
CA SER A 83 9.85 13.85 34.53
C SER A 83 11.08 14.07 35.42
N ALA A 84 10.81 14.48 36.67
CA ALA A 84 11.84 14.58 37.69
C ALA A 84 12.28 13.20 38.22
N ASP A 85 11.55 12.14 37.89
CA ASP A 85 11.81 10.76 38.32
C ASP A 85 11.66 9.79 37.16
N GLU A 86 12.76 9.29 36.62
CA GLU A 86 12.78 8.27 35.57
C GLU A 86 12.11 6.98 36.00
N SER A 87 12.13 6.64 37.28
CA SER A 87 11.55 5.39 37.78
C SER A 87 10.03 5.40 37.80
N ALA A 88 9.41 6.58 37.89
CA ALA A 88 7.97 6.76 37.87
C ALA A 88 7.37 7.02 36.46
N THR A 89 8.24 7.21 35.46
CA THR A 89 7.81 7.52 34.09
C THR A 89 7.19 6.30 33.40
N ARG A 90 5.93 6.44 32.99
CA ARG A 90 5.25 5.40 32.19
C ARG A 90 5.89 5.31 30.81
N ARG A 91 6.17 4.10 30.35
CA ARG A 91 6.85 3.83 29.08
C ARG A 91 5.89 3.28 28.04
N VAL A 92 6.00 3.75 26.81
CA VAL A 92 5.18 3.29 25.67
C VAL A 92 6.08 2.98 24.50
N VAL A 93 5.88 1.83 23.88
CA VAL A 93 6.51 1.46 22.62
C VAL A 93 5.47 1.56 21.51
N LEU A 94 5.78 2.33 20.47
CA LEU A 94 4.95 2.47 19.29
C LEU A 94 5.52 1.63 18.16
N ILE A 95 4.67 0.77 17.61
CA ILE A 95 4.98 -0.08 16.47
C ILE A 95 4.10 0.36 15.30
N HIS A 96 4.73 0.69 14.19
CA HIS A 96 4.00 1.12 12.98
C HIS A 96 3.34 -0.06 12.26
N GLY A 97 2.31 0.24 11.46
CA GLY A 97 1.64 -0.74 10.60
C GLY A 97 2.46 -1.13 9.37
N SER A 98 1.91 -2.07 8.59
CA SER A 98 2.49 -2.52 7.32
C SER A 98 2.79 -1.34 6.39
N SER A 99 3.92 -1.38 5.71
CA SER A 99 4.40 -0.36 4.77
C SER A 99 4.69 1.02 5.38
N ALA A 100 4.59 1.19 6.70
CA ALA A 100 4.95 2.40 7.41
C ALA A 100 6.38 2.33 7.99
N ARG A 101 6.73 3.24 8.87
CA ARG A 101 7.99 3.31 9.61
C ARG A 101 7.77 4.08 10.92
N GLY A 102 8.69 4.01 11.87
CA GLY A 102 8.57 4.70 13.15
C GLY A 102 8.35 6.21 13.04
N GLN A 103 8.88 6.84 11.98
CA GLN A 103 8.61 8.24 11.67
C GLN A 103 7.11 8.56 11.54
N SER A 104 6.29 7.66 11.01
CA SER A 104 4.85 7.89 10.89
C SER A 104 4.12 7.97 12.24
N MET A 105 4.78 7.54 13.31
CA MET A 105 4.27 7.64 14.70
C MET A 105 4.62 8.97 15.38
N HIS A 106 5.31 9.89 14.69
CA HIS A 106 5.87 11.12 15.26
C HIS A 106 4.83 11.94 16.04
N VAL A 107 3.71 12.27 15.41
CA VAL A 107 2.67 13.11 16.02
C VAL A 107 2.06 12.43 17.26
N LEU A 108 1.79 11.13 17.17
CA LEU A 108 1.28 10.36 18.31
C LEU A 108 2.32 10.29 19.44
N ALA A 109 3.59 10.05 19.08
CA ALA A 109 4.68 9.98 20.06
C ALA A 109 4.89 11.32 20.79
N GLN A 110 4.80 12.44 20.07
CA GLN A 110 4.85 13.78 20.67
C GLN A 110 3.68 14.04 21.63
N ALA A 111 2.47 13.68 21.21
CA ALA A 111 1.29 13.85 22.06
C ALA A 111 1.39 13.03 23.35
N LEU A 112 1.84 11.78 23.27
CA LEU A 112 2.07 10.94 24.45
C LEU A 112 3.20 11.47 25.34
N ALA A 113 4.28 11.98 24.74
CA ALA A 113 5.36 12.60 25.51
C ALA A 113 4.90 13.86 26.25
N ALA A 114 4.02 14.66 25.64
CA ALA A 114 3.41 15.81 26.28
C ALA A 114 2.52 15.41 27.49
N GLU A 115 1.90 14.22 27.45
CA GLU A 115 1.14 13.64 28.55
C GLU A 115 1.99 12.91 29.60
N GLY A 116 3.32 13.04 29.52
CA GLY A 116 4.23 12.51 30.52
C GLY A 116 4.70 11.06 30.30
N TYR A 117 4.52 10.51 29.10
CA TYR A 117 5.04 9.19 28.77
C TYR A 117 6.43 9.27 28.14
N ALA A 118 7.33 8.36 28.50
CA ALA A 118 8.54 8.11 27.73
C ALA A 118 8.18 7.17 26.56
N VAL A 119 8.37 7.63 25.32
CA VAL A 119 7.91 6.92 24.14
C VAL A 119 9.08 6.50 23.27
N ALA A 120 9.07 5.24 22.84
CA ALA A 120 9.96 4.70 21.81
C ALA A 120 9.16 4.37 20.57
N ALA A 121 9.45 5.02 19.44
CA ALA A 121 8.86 4.69 18.15
C ALA A 121 9.86 3.85 17.35
N LEU A 122 9.53 2.58 17.11
CA LEU A 122 10.43 1.61 16.47
C LEU A 122 10.26 1.64 14.96
N ASP A 123 11.36 1.44 14.25
CA ASP A 123 11.37 0.97 12.87
C ASP A 123 11.46 -0.56 12.91
N MET A 124 10.40 -1.26 12.51
CA MET A 124 10.43 -2.73 12.42
C MET A 124 11.47 -3.17 11.39
N ARG A 125 12.03 -4.36 11.57
CA ARG A 125 13.00 -4.93 10.63
C ARG A 125 12.58 -4.78 9.17
N GLY A 126 13.50 -4.35 8.32
CA GLY A 126 13.26 -4.09 6.91
C GLY A 126 12.44 -2.84 6.61
N HIS A 127 12.16 -2.00 7.61
CA HIS A 127 11.45 -0.73 7.47
C HIS A 127 12.31 0.43 8.01
N GLY A 128 12.08 1.62 7.47
CA GLY A 128 12.77 2.82 7.92
C GLY A 128 14.29 2.68 7.86
N ALA A 129 14.95 2.80 9.02
CA ALA A 129 16.40 2.65 9.17
C ALA A 129 16.81 1.30 9.80
N SER A 130 15.89 0.33 9.92
CA SER A 130 16.13 -0.98 10.54
C SER A 130 16.52 -2.03 9.51
N GLY A 131 17.79 -2.21 9.27
CA GLY A 131 18.35 -3.27 8.45
C GLY A 131 17.92 -3.25 6.98
N PRO A 132 18.38 -4.21 6.20
CA PRO A 132 17.94 -4.35 4.81
C PRO A 132 16.50 -4.84 4.75
N ARG A 133 15.76 -4.43 3.71
CA ARG A 133 14.48 -5.05 3.39
C ARG A 133 14.68 -6.55 3.24
N GLY A 134 13.95 -7.31 4.03
CA GLY A 134 14.17 -8.73 4.10
C GLY A 134 12.93 -9.52 4.42
N GLN A 135 13.11 -10.80 4.42
CA GLN A 135 12.14 -11.80 4.81
C GLN A 135 12.34 -12.12 6.29
N VAL A 136 11.29 -12.64 6.94
CA VAL A 136 11.45 -13.31 8.23
C VAL A 136 12.31 -14.55 7.99
N ALA A 137 13.49 -14.60 8.57
CA ALA A 137 14.48 -15.64 8.31
C ALA A 137 14.22 -16.90 9.16
N TYR A 138 13.60 -16.75 10.33
CA TYR A 138 13.30 -17.85 11.26
C TYR A 138 12.10 -17.52 12.14
N VAL A 139 11.49 -18.55 12.73
CA VAL A 139 10.40 -18.42 13.68
C VAL A 139 10.94 -17.84 14.99
N GLY A 140 10.29 -16.81 15.53
CA GLY A 140 10.75 -16.10 16.74
C GLY A 140 11.61 -14.87 16.46
N GLN A 141 11.86 -14.54 15.19
CA GLN A 141 12.66 -13.37 14.83
C GLN A 141 12.08 -12.05 15.34
N LEU A 142 10.76 -11.92 15.35
CA LEU A 142 10.10 -10.70 15.86
C LEU A 142 10.22 -10.60 17.38
N GLU A 143 10.16 -11.71 18.10
CA GLU A 143 10.36 -11.77 19.55
C GLU A 143 11.79 -11.35 19.91
N ASP A 144 12.77 -11.77 19.12
CA ASP A 144 14.17 -11.40 19.29
C ASP A 144 14.45 -9.90 19.06
N GLU A 145 13.57 -9.20 18.35
CA GLU A 145 13.67 -7.75 18.16
C GLU A 145 13.32 -6.96 19.42
N PHE A 146 12.47 -7.52 20.28
CA PHE A 146 12.00 -6.88 21.51
C PHE A 146 12.70 -7.42 22.76
N ALA A 147 13.59 -8.41 22.64
CA ALA A 147 14.38 -8.94 23.72
C ALA A 147 15.57 -8.00 24.02
N LEU A 148 15.31 -6.92 24.74
CA LEU A 148 16.30 -5.93 25.25
C LEU A 148 16.79 -6.31 26.63
#